data_a8f86243906631e4b417a8b82bac32c5
#
_entry.id   a8f86243906631e4b417a8b82bac32c5
#
_cell.length_a   1.000
_cell.length_b   1.000
_cell.length_c   1.000
_cell.angle_alpha   90.00
_cell.angle_beta   90.00
_cell.angle_gamma   90.00
#
_symmetry.space_group_name_H-M   'P 1'
#
loop_
_entity.id
_entity.type
_entity.pdbx_description
1 polymer ?
#
loop_
_entity_poly.entity_id
_entity_poly.type
_entity_poly.pdbx_seq_one_letter_code
_entity_poly.pdbx_strand_id
1 'polypeptide(L)'
;MSTHSEMSPAATGVATTSASAASLQREDMAWLLRQFVADVPGVTHAVLLSRDGLRLLDSEVDKDWADELSAALSGVASIASNITGPTHEKRPARQVMIERDDCLLFVQSAGQSAAFGGHPSNERGLVDTVLAVIAATDADAGAAGFEMGRLLQKFAPFMQIPVRVGTGDEVR
;
A
#
# COMPACT_ATOMS: atom_id res chain seq x y z
N MET A 1 -17.75 -36.11 -44.78
CA MET A 1 -17.47 -36.37 -43.36
C MET A 1 -16.86 -35.10 -42.78
N SER A 2 -17.71 -34.30 -42.16
CA SER A 2 -17.31 -33.01 -41.56
C SER A 2 -17.15 -33.20 -40.06
N THR A 3 -15.97 -32.93 -39.52
CA THR A 3 -15.73 -32.87 -38.09
C THR A 3 -15.74 -31.42 -37.66
N HIS A 4 -16.81 -31.00 -37.02
CA HIS A 4 -16.92 -29.77 -36.30
C HIS A 4 -16.03 -29.84 -35.03
N SER A 5 -15.07 -28.94 -34.96
CA SER A 5 -14.30 -28.68 -33.70
C SER A 5 -15.08 -27.64 -32.91
N GLU A 6 -15.72 -28.04 -31.84
CA GLU A 6 -16.36 -27.15 -30.88
C GLU A 6 -15.28 -26.40 -30.07
N MET A 7 -15.25 -25.11 -30.25
CA MET A 7 -14.46 -24.18 -29.47
C MET A 7 -15.25 -23.82 -28.21
N SER A 8 -14.74 -24.21 -27.07
CA SER A 8 -15.32 -23.97 -25.73
C SER A 8 -15.17 -22.52 -25.29
N PRO A 9 -16.24 -21.79 -24.94
CA PRO A 9 -16.13 -20.39 -24.45
C PRO A 9 -16.21 -20.33 -22.94
N ALA A 10 -15.19 -20.80 -22.22
CA ALA A 10 -15.24 -20.80 -20.77
C ALA A 10 -14.16 -19.93 -20.05
N ALA A 11 -13.24 -19.31 -20.79
CA ALA A 11 -12.12 -18.60 -20.14
C ALA A 11 -12.29 -17.07 -19.99
N THR A 12 -13.27 -16.46 -20.63
CA THR A 12 -13.40 -14.99 -20.69
C THR A 12 -14.17 -14.38 -19.50
N GLY A 13 -15.01 -15.16 -18.82
CA GLY A 13 -15.89 -14.65 -17.76
C GLY A 13 -15.20 -14.41 -16.39
N VAL A 14 -14.17 -15.17 -16.06
CA VAL A 14 -13.52 -15.12 -14.74
C VAL A 14 -12.54 -13.94 -14.65
N ALA A 15 -11.84 -13.62 -15.72
CA ALA A 15 -10.86 -12.53 -15.75
C ALA A 15 -11.52 -11.14 -15.65
N THR A 16 -12.69 -10.96 -16.27
CA THR A 16 -13.45 -9.71 -16.20
C THR A 16 -14.03 -9.44 -14.82
N THR A 17 -14.47 -10.46 -14.10
CA THR A 17 -15.04 -10.33 -12.75
C THR A 17 -13.96 -9.95 -11.72
N SER A 18 -12.76 -10.52 -11.82
CA SER A 18 -11.65 -10.23 -10.89
C SER A 18 -11.07 -8.83 -11.12
N ALA A 19 -10.97 -8.37 -12.38
CA ALA A 19 -10.51 -7.02 -12.70
C ALA A 19 -11.49 -5.95 -12.18
N SER A 20 -12.80 -6.20 -12.27
CA SER A 20 -13.84 -5.33 -11.74
C SER A 20 -13.77 -5.22 -10.20
N ALA A 21 -13.59 -6.36 -9.51
CA ALA A 21 -13.44 -6.38 -8.06
C ALA A 21 -12.20 -5.61 -7.59
N ALA A 22 -11.06 -5.79 -8.25
CA ALA A 22 -9.83 -5.05 -7.94
C ALA A 22 -9.98 -3.53 -8.18
N SER A 23 -10.74 -3.12 -9.20
CA SER A 23 -11.03 -1.71 -9.44
C SER A 23 -11.86 -1.09 -8.31
N LEU A 24 -12.91 -1.76 -7.86
CA LEU A 24 -13.74 -1.32 -6.74
C LEU A 24 -12.92 -1.22 -5.44
N GLN A 25 -12.06 -2.20 -5.18
CA GLN A 25 -11.17 -2.15 -4.01
C GLN A 25 -10.24 -0.94 -4.04
N ARG A 26 -9.67 -0.60 -5.20
CA ARG A 26 -8.82 0.61 -5.35
C ARG A 26 -9.61 1.90 -5.12
N GLU A 27 -10.85 1.96 -5.61
CA GLU A 27 -11.73 3.12 -5.39
C GLU A 27 -12.07 3.30 -3.91
N ASP A 28 -12.40 2.22 -3.21
CA ASP A 28 -12.67 2.24 -1.77
C ASP A 28 -11.44 2.69 -0.97
N MET A 29 -10.25 2.18 -1.30
CA MET A 29 -9.00 2.60 -0.65
C MET A 29 -8.66 4.07 -0.94
N ALA A 30 -8.88 4.55 -2.17
CA ALA A 30 -8.67 5.95 -2.53
C ALA A 30 -9.64 6.87 -1.78
N TRP A 31 -10.88 6.44 -1.63
CA TRP A 31 -11.87 7.16 -0.82
C TRP A 31 -11.43 7.26 0.65
N LEU A 32 -10.93 6.16 1.23
CA LEU A 32 -10.40 6.15 2.61
C LEU A 32 -9.21 7.10 2.79
N LEU A 33 -8.32 7.23 1.78
CA LEU A 33 -7.22 8.20 1.81
C LEU A 33 -7.75 9.64 1.83
N ARG A 34 -8.71 9.95 0.99
CA ARG A 34 -9.32 11.29 0.97
C ARG A 34 -10.04 11.62 2.28
N GLN A 35 -10.79 10.65 2.80
CA GLN A 35 -11.48 10.80 4.07
C GLN A 35 -10.50 11.01 5.22
N PHE A 36 -9.38 10.29 5.24
CA PHE A 36 -8.32 10.45 6.23
C PHE A 36 -7.74 11.86 6.22
N VAL A 37 -7.44 12.42 5.04
CA VAL A 37 -6.94 13.79 4.92
C VAL A 37 -7.98 14.82 5.37
N ALA A 38 -9.25 14.57 5.10
CA ALA A 38 -10.34 15.47 5.51
C ALA A 38 -10.59 15.45 7.03
N ASP A 39 -10.44 14.30 7.67
CA ASP A 39 -10.85 14.09 9.07
C ASP A 39 -9.70 14.35 10.07
N VAL A 40 -8.43 14.21 9.66
CA VAL A 40 -7.29 14.33 10.58
C VAL A 40 -6.72 15.75 10.55
N PRO A 41 -6.83 16.51 11.66
CA PRO A 41 -6.36 17.88 11.71
C PRO A 41 -4.87 18.00 11.40
N GLY A 42 -4.51 18.94 10.53
CA GLY A 42 -3.14 19.20 10.12
C GLY A 42 -2.60 18.28 9.03
N VAL A 43 -3.23 17.14 8.74
CA VAL A 43 -2.87 16.31 7.58
C VAL A 43 -3.33 17.01 6.30
N THR A 44 -2.43 17.10 5.31
CA THR A 44 -2.68 17.80 4.06
C THR A 44 -2.75 16.87 2.85
N HIS A 45 -1.92 15.82 2.83
CA HIS A 45 -1.86 14.88 1.71
C HIS A 45 -1.55 13.47 2.21
N ALA A 46 -2.04 12.47 1.46
CA ALA A 46 -1.71 11.07 1.68
C ALA A 46 -1.50 10.36 0.34
N VAL A 47 -0.50 9.50 0.28
CA VAL A 47 -0.14 8.72 -0.91
C VAL A 47 0.11 7.27 -0.49
N LEU A 48 -0.51 6.33 -1.17
CA LEU A 48 -0.15 4.92 -1.11
C LEU A 48 0.76 4.62 -2.30
N LEU A 49 1.93 4.11 -2.02
CA LEU A 49 2.96 3.79 -3.02
C LEU A 49 3.41 2.34 -2.87
N SER A 50 3.98 1.80 -3.93
CA SER A 50 4.66 0.50 -3.89
C SER A 50 6.06 0.65 -3.33
N ARG A 51 6.61 -0.43 -2.82
CA ARG A 51 7.95 -0.42 -2.24
C ARG A 51 9.06 -0.10 -3.24
N ASP A 52 8.82 -0.29 -4.53
CA ASP A 52 9.71 0.12 -5.62
C ASP A 52 9.55 1.57 -6.08
N GLY A 53 8.68 2.34 -5.43
CA GLY A 53 8.56 3.79 -5.60
C GLY A 53 7.54 4.26 -6.61
N LEU A 54 6.62 3.40 -7.04
CA LEU A 54 5.53 3.80 -7.91
C LEU A 54 4.28 4.18 -7.10
N ARG A 55 3.65 5.29 -7.49
CA ARG A 55 2.39 5.71 -6.92
C ARG A 55 1.28 4.70 -7.25
N LEU A 56 0.52 4.31 -6.25
CA LEU A 56 -0.64 3.43 -6.40
C LEU A 56 -1.95 4.20 -6.30
N LEU A 57 -2.13 4.94 -5.21
CA LEU A 57 -3.29 5.79 -4.92
C LEU A 57 -2.84 7.05 -4.19
N ASP A 58 -3.66 8.09 -4.25
CA ASP A 58 -3.42 9.33 -3.52
C ASP A 58 -4.74 10.01 -3.10
N SER A 59 -4.64 11.02 -2.25
CA SER A 59 -5.75 11.82 -1.74
C SER A 59 -6.05 13.04 -2.62
N GLU A 60 -5.96 12.91 -3.96
CA GLU A 60 -6.08 14.02 -4.93
C GLU A 60 -4.85 14.96 -4.89
N VAL A 61 -3.67 14.38 -4.91
CA VAL A 61 -2.39 15.07 -5.01
C VAL A 61 -2.07 15.34 -6.48
N ASP A 62 -1.36 16.45 -6.75
CA ASP A 62 -0.80 16.67 -8.09
C ASP A 62 0.01 15.45 -8.53
N LYS A 63 -0.22 15.00 -9.77
CA LYS A 63 0.30 13.71 -10.25
C LYS A 63 1.83 13.68 -10.25
N ASP A 64 2.46 14.71 -10.78
CA ASP A 64 3.92 14.73 -10.95
C ASP A 64 4.60 14.79 -9.58
N TRP A 65 4.05 15.58 -8.67
CA TRP A 65 4.52 15.65 -7.30
C TRP A 65 4.28 14.36 -6.52
N ALA A 66 3.13 13.70 -6.69
CA ALA A 66 2.86 12.41 -6.06
C ALA A 66 3.79 11.29 -6.56
N ASP A 67 4.16 11.32 -7.84
CA ASP A 67 5.12 10.39 -8.43
C ASP A 67 6.54 10.64 -7.88
N GLU A 68 6.97 11.92 -7.75
CA GLU A 68 8.24 12.32 -7.14
C GLU A 68 8.32 11.90 -5.67
N LEU A 69 7.27 12.19 -4.89
CA LEU A 69 7.17 11.78 -3.49
C LEU A 69 7.26 10.26 -3.34
N SER A 70 6.58 9.53 -4.20
CA SER A 70 6.57 8.06 -4.15
C SER A 70 7.97 7.49 -4.37
N ALA A 71 8.71 8.02 -5.33
CA ALA A 71 10.09 7.62 -5.57
C ALA A 71 11.00 7.93 -4.37
N ALA A 72 10.90 9.14 -3.81
CA ALA A 72 11.74 9.56 -2.68
C ALA A 72 11.43 8.77 -1.40
N LEU A 73 10.13 8.62 -1.06
CA LEU A 73 9.71 8.03 0.20
C LEU A 73 9.81 6.50 0.22
N SER A 74 9.81 5.83 -0.94
CA SER A 74 10.18 4.41 -1.02
C SER A 74 11.65 4.20 -0.62
N GLY A 75 12.53 5.12 -1.02
CA GLY A 75 13.94 5.14 -0.58
C GLY A 75 14.08 5.28 0.93
N VAL A 76 13.32 6.20 1.55
CA VAL A 76 13.27 6.38 3.01
C VAL A 76 12.82 5.10 3.71
N ALA A 77 11.75 4.48 3.26
CA ALA A 77 11.26 3.22 3.81
C ALA A 77 12.29 2.09 3.70
N SER A 78 13.00 2.04 2.58
CA SER A 78 14.06 1.06 2.34
C SER A 78 15.25 1.27 3.26
N ILE A 79 15.75 2.49 3.39
CA ILE A 79 16.86 2.84 4.29
C ILE A 79 16.50 2.49 5.72
N ALA A 80 15.32 2.93 6.21
CA ALA A 80 14.87 2.68 7.57
C ALA A 80 14.79 1.18 7.92
N SER A 81 14.39 0.35 6.95
CA SER A 81 14.32 -1.12 7.12
C SER A 81 15.70 -1.80 7.13
N ASN A 82 16.74 -1.12 6.64
CA ASN A 82 18.10 -1.63 6.59
C ASN A 82 18.97 -1.20 7.78
N ILE A 83 18.49 -0.30 8.62
CA ILE A 83 19.20 0.11 9.85
C ILE A 83 19.13 -1.04 10.85
N THR A 84 20.29 -1.43 11.41
CA THR A 84 20.37 -2.41 12.48
C THR A 84 20.03 -1.75 13.82
N GLY A 85 19.20 -2.42 14.59
CA GLY A 85 18.86 -2.01 15.96
C GLY A 85 19.93 -2.40 16.99
N PRO A 86 19.67 -2.18 18.29
CA PRO A 86 20.61 -2.49 19.37
C PRO A 86 20.99 -3.98 19.46
N THR A 87 20.16 -4.85 18.90
CA THR A 87 20.44 -6.32 18.83
C THR A 87 21.24 -6.72 17.59
N HIS A 88 21.72 -5.76 16.80
CA HIS A 88 22.41 -5.97 15.52
C HIS A 88 21.56 -6.68 14.45
N GLU A 89 20.25 -6.72 14.64
CA GLU A 89 19.29 -7.25 13.66
C GLU A 89 18.66 -6.15 12.83
N LYS A 90 18.43 -6.43 11.55
CA LYS A 90 17.60 -5.60 10.68
C LYS A 90 16.15 -5.96 10.92
N ARG A 91 15.36 -4.97 11.27
CA ARG A 91 13.90 -5.12 11.46
C ARG A 91 13.16 -4.10 10.62
N PRO A 92 11.98 -4.44 10.08
CA PRO A 92 11.15 -3.46 9.37
C PRO A 92 10.84 -2.27 10.26
N ALA A 93 11.05 -1.06 9.76
CA ALA A 93 10.60 0.15 10.44
C ALA A 93 9.07 0.19 10.42
N ARG A 94 8.47 0.37 11.59
CA ARG A 94 7.00 0.50 11.69
C ARG A 94 6.56 1.86 11.16
N GLN A 95 7.31 2.91 11.50
CA GLN A 95 7.04 4.27 11.08
C GLN A 95 8.35 5.05 11.03
N VAL A 96 8.47 5.92 10.05
CA VAL A 96 9.50 6.94 9.95
C VAL A 96 8.82 8.30 9.97
N MET A 97 9.34 9.23 10.74
CA MET A 97 8.91 10.62 10.73
C MET A 97 10.09 11.50 10.32
N ILE A 98 9.84 12.44 9.44
CA ILE A 98 10.79 13.45 9.01
C ILE A 98 10.16 14.81 9.29
N GLU A 99 10.83 15.60 10.12
CA GLU A 99 10.45 16.97 10.37
C GLU A 99 11.26 17.89 9.45
N ARG A 100 10.57 18.77 8.75
CA ARG A 100 11.11 19.78 7.85
C ARG A 100 10.59 21.15 8.27
N ASP A 101 11.20 22.20 7.74
CA ASP A 101 10.78 23.59 8.00
C ASP A 101 9.38 23.89 7.41
N ASP A 102 8.97 23.13 6.40
CA ASP A 102 7.74 23.36 5.64
C ASP A 102 6.64 22.30 5.90
N CYS A 103 6.99 21.14 6.43
CA CYS A 103 6.01 20.06 6.68
C CYS A 103 6.56 18.94 7.58
N LEU A 104 5.65 18.11 8.08
CA LEU A 104 5.96 16.80 8.65
C LEU A 104 5.67 15.72 7.61
N LEU A 105 6.58 14.77 7.46
CA LEU A 105 6.43 13.60 6.59
C LEU A 105 6.39 12.34 7.44
N PHE A 106 5.42 11.49 7.19
CA PHE A 106 5.30 10.18 7.83
C PHE A 106 5.34 9.09 6.77
N VAL A 107 6.07 8.02 7.04
CA VAL A 107 6.17 6.86 6.15
C VAL A 107 5.95 5.61 6.99
N GLN A 108 5.00 4.76 6.58
CA GLN A 108 4.66 3.54 7.29
C GLN A 108 4.44 2.39 6.31
N SER A 109 4.93 1.19 6.63
CA SER A 109 4.60 0.00 5.85
C SER A 109 3.10 -0.28 5.94
N ALA A 110 2.46 -0.45 4.81
CA ALA A 110 1.01 -0.68 4.72
C ALA A 110 0.66 -2.15 4.43
N GLY A 111 1.65 -3.02 4.27
CA GLY A 111 1.43 -4.45 3.99
C GLY A 111 1.40 -4.77 2.50
N GLN A 112 0.87 -5.94 2.16
CA GLN A 112 0.78 -6.42 0.77
C GLN A 112 -0.67 -6.37 0.29
N SER A 113 -0.87 -5.99 -0.98
CA SER A 113 -2.20 -5.90 -1.57
C SER A 113 -2.30 -6.62 -2.91
N ALA A 114 -3.40 -7.34 -3.11
CA ALA A 114 -3.78 -7.94 -4.38
C ALA A 114 -4.53 -6.98 -5.32
N ALA A 115 -4.92 -5.79 -4.83
CA ALA A 115 -5.72 -4.83 -5.61
C ALA A 115 -4.97 -4.22 -6.82
N PHE A 116 -3.66 -4.41 -6.90
CA PHE A 116 -2.78 -3.83 -7.91
C PHE A 116 -2.20 -4.87 -8.86
N GLY A 117 -3.04 -5.76 -9.39
CA GLY A 117 -2.65 -6.91 -10.22
C GLY A 117 -1.86 -6.57 -11.49
N GLY A 118 -2.01 -5.36 -12.04
CA GLY A 118 -1.25 -4.89 -13.21
C GLY A 118 0.07 -4.18 -12.88
N HIS A 119 0.48 -4.14 -11.61
CA HIS A 119 1.70 -3.44 -11.19
C HIS A 119 2.96 -4.23 -11.58
N PRO A 120 4.05 -3.56 -12.06
CA PRO A 120 5.28 -4.24 -12.50
C PRO A 120 5.94 -5.10 -11.41
N SER A 121 5.88 -4.66 -10.15
CA SER A 121 6.44 -5.40 -9.00
C SER A 121 5.45 -6.37 -8.36
N ASN A 122 4.39 -6.73 -9.09
CA ASN A 122 3.43 -7.71 -8.61
C ASN A 122 4.07 -9.11 -8.61
N GLU A 123 4.60 -9.50 -7.48
CA GLU A 123 5.13 -10.83 -7.26
C GLU A 123 4.03 -11.71 -6.67
N ARG A 124 3.73 -12.81 -7.33
CA ARG A 124 2.73 -13.80 -6.86
C ARG A 124 1.33 -13.22 -6.60
N GLY A 125 0.94 -12.19 -7.35
CA GLY A 125 -0.37 -11.55 -7.18
C GLY A 125 -0.42 -10.47 -6.10
N LEU A 126 0.70 -10.10 -5.49
CA LEU A 126 0.78 -9.16 -4.37
C LEU A 126 1.79 -8.05 -4.64
N VAL A 127 1.48 -6.84 -4.20
CA VAL A 127 2.37 -5.69 -4.21
C VAL A 127 2.61 -5.22 -2.79
N ASP A 128 3.87 -5.10 -2.39
CA ASP A 128 4.27 -4.47 -1.12
C ASP A 128 3.98 -2.97 -1.17
N THR A 129 3.27 -2.47 -0.16
CA THR A 129 2.79 -1.10 -0.13
C THR A 129 3.33 -0.32 1.06
N VAL A 130 3.44 0.99 0.86
CA VAL A 130 3.89 1.98 1.84
C VAL A 130 2.88 3.13 1.85
N LEU A 131 2.46 3.54 3.02
CA LEU A 131 1.65 4.73 3.22
C LEU A 131 2.57 5.90 3.57
N ALA A 132 2.47 6.98 2.79
CA ALA A 132 3.11 8.26 3.06
C ALA A 132 2.05 9.31 3.36
N VAL A 133 2.31 10.13 4.38
CA VAL A 133 1.41 11.21 4.82
C VAL A 133 2.22 12.48 5.00
N ILE A 134 1.66 13.59 4.54
CA ILE A 134 2.20 14.94 4.73
C ILE A 134 1.26 15.71 5.62
N ALA A 135 1.82 16.37 6.62
CA ALA A 135 1.08 17.22 7.55
C ALA A 135 1.76 18.59 7.70
N ALA A 136 1.00 19.57 8.14
CA ALA A 136 1.51 20.89 8.47
C ALA A 136 2.50 20.81 9.63
N THR A 137 3.41 21.78 9.74
CA THR A 137 4.48 21.82 10.77
C THR A 137 3.94 21.90 12.20
N ASP A 138 2.74 22.43 12.38
CA ASP A 138 2.04 22.55 13.66
C ASP A 138 1.05 21.41 13.95
N ALA A 139 0.99 20.40 13.08
CA ALA A 139 0.16 19.23 13.29
C ALA A 139 0.64 18.42 14.50
N ASP A 140 -0.30 17.81 15.21
CA ASP A 140 0.03 16.85 16.28
C ASP A 140 0.56 15.54 15.63
N ALA A 141 1.87 15.36 15.71
CA ALA A 141 2.56 14.22 15.13
C ALA A 141 2.11 12.88 15.76
N GLY A 142 1.78 12.87 17.04
CA GLY A 142 1.27 11.69 17.74
C GLY A 142 -0.12 11.32 17.26
N ALA A 143 -1.01 12.29 17.13
CA ALA A 143 -2.35 12.09 16.61
C ALA A 143 -2.32 11.64 15.15
N ALA A 144 -1.50 12.28 14.30
CA ALA A 144 -1.34 11.87 12.90
C ALA A 144 -0.86 10.42 12.77
N GLY A 145 0.18 10.03 13.51
CA GLY A 145 0.69 8.66 13.52
C GLY A 145 -0.32 7.63 14.03
N PHE A 146 -1.09 7.97 15.06
CA PHE A 146 -2.16 7.12 15.57
C PHE A 146 -3.27 6.90 14.52
N GLU A 147 -3.72 7.98 13.89
CA GLU A 147 -4.76 7.91 12.86
C GLU A 147 -4.27 7.19 11.58
N MET A 148 -2.98 7.29 11.23
CA MET A 148 -2.39 6.44 10.18
C MET A 148 -2.54 4.96 10.52
N GLY A 149 -2.26 4.56 11.76
CA GLY A 149 -2.47 3.19 12.22
C GLY A 149 -3.93 2.73 12.07
N ARG A 150 -4.90 3.62 12.38
CA ARG A 150 -6.32 3.34 12.18
C ARG A 150 -6.71 3.24 10.70
N LEU A 151 -6.13 4.08 9.85
CA LEU A 151 -6.33 3.98 8.40
C LEU A 151 -5.84 2.63 7.86
N LEU A 152 -4.68 2.17 8.30
CA LEU A 152 -4.15 0.86 7.91
C LEU A 152 -5.05 -0.30 8.38
N GLN A 153 -5.69 -0.18 9.52
CA GLN A 153 -6.72 -1.15 9.96
C GLN A 153 -7.93 -1.15 9.02
N LYS A 154 -8.36 0.03 8.53
CA LYS A 154 -9.43 0.13 7.52
C LYS A 154 -9.00 -0.45 6.17
N PHE A 155 -7.72 -0.46 5.85
CA PHE A 155 -7.19 -1.12 4.66
C PHE A 155 -7.13 -2.65 4.78
N ALA A 156 -7.21 -3.21 5.98
CA ALA A 156 -7.06 -4.64 6.21
C ALA A 156 -7.92 -5.55 5.28
N PRO A 157 -9.17 -5.21 4.93
CA PRO A 157 -9.96 -6.00 3.98
C PRO A 157 -9.37 -6.06 2.56
N PHE A 158 -8.55 -5.10 2.18
CA PHE A 158 -7.91 -4.97 0.87
C PHE A 158 -6.46 -5.47 0.86
N MET A 159 -5.91 -5.77 2.05
CA MET A 159 -4.57 -6.28 2.25
C MET A 159 -4.63 -7.78 2.48
N GLN A 160 -3.78 -8.54 1.80
CA GLN A 160 -3.60 -9.94 2.13
C GLN A 160 -2.68 -10.04 3.35
N ILE A 161 -3.17 -10.69 4.39
CA ILE A 161 -2.31 -11.20 5.45
C ILE A 161 -1.69 -12.48 4.87
N PRO A 162 -0.35 -12.64 4.89
CA PRO A 162 0.25 -13.90 4.51
C PRO A 162 -0.37 -15.01 5.38
N VAL A 163 -1.18 -15.86 4.78
CA VAL A 163 -1.60 -17.09 5.43
C VAL A 163 -0.31 -17.88 5.59
N ARG A 164 0.18 -18.04 6.82
CA ARG A 164 1.16 -19.05 7.12
C ARG A 164 0.48 -20.37 6.78
N VAL A 165 0.84 -20.94 5.65
CA VAL A 165 0.60 -22.33 5.40
C VAL A 165 1.45 -23.04 6.45
N GLY A 166 0.79 -23.44 7.53
CA GLY A 166 1.39 -24.36 8.49
C GLY A 166 1.73 -25.59 7.66
N THR A 167 3.02 -25.81 7.42
CA THR A 167 3.53 -27.13 7.08
C THR A 167 3.12 -28.01 8.25
N GLY A 168 2.01 -28.73 8.06
CA GLY A 168 1.64 -29.81 8.94
C GLY A 168 2.81 -30.77 8.91
N ASP A 169 3.57 -30.74 9.98
CA ASP A 169 4.58 -31.75 10.28
C ASP A 169 3.80 -33.05 10.53
N GLU A 170 3.74 -33.87 9.51
CA GLU A 170 3.19 -35.21 9.60
C GLU A 170 4.25 -36.07 10.32
N VAL A 171 4.19 -36.02 11.65
CA VAL A 171 4.94 -36.94 12.49
C VAL A 171 4.39 -38.34 12.29
N ARG A 172 5.20 -39.15 11.74
CA ARG A 172 5.09 -40.60 11.87
C ARG A 172 6.11 -41.15 12.85
#